data_b20b752ec15a54ac149a082b249ef4bf
#
_entry.id   b20b752ec15a54ac149a082b249ef4bf
#
_cell.length_a   1.000
_cell.length_b   1.000
_cell.length_c   1.000
_cell.angle_alpha   90.00
_cell.angle_beta   90.00
_cell.angle_gamma   90.00
#
_symmetry.space_group_name_H-M   'P 1'
#
loop_
_entity.id
_entity.type
_entity.pdbx_description
1 polymer ?
#
loop_
_entity_poly.entity_id
_entity_poly.type
_entity_poly.pdbx_seq_one_letter_code
_entity_poly.pdbx_strand_id
1 'polypeptide(L)'
;MVLAASAALGMGLLLSGCKSAPELTAANAQALIQAKYDASPAVGVDITVNDLGMQQGVTAKYWDRSIGYPNKFWADFKLTAEGKKVVKLAGGGDTIQWRPESLADKSFHVLVTTVATNHLKAKDVKDPQDEVGGTKSAIFTEAVSLEGVPPALQDIAHNPGNKLSTKRTATFTLVDGAWTVSAIN
;
A
#
# COMPACT_ATOMS: atom_id res chain seq x y z
N MET A 1 29.98 -9.61 11.49
CA MET A 1 30.21 -10.83 10.69
C MET A 1 28.83 -11.28 10.22
N VAL A 2 28.45 -10.87 9.02
CA VAL A 2 27.11 -11.09 8.46
C VAL A 2 27.23 -12.20 7.43
N LEU A 3 26.61 -13.35 7.68
CA LEU A 3 26.52 -14.44 6.70
C LEU A 3 25.41 -14.13 5.69
N ALA A 4 25.79 -13.88 4.45
CA ALA A 4 24.89 -13.86 3.32
C ALA A 4 24.64 -15.31 2.87
N ALA A 5 23.39 -15.77 2.98
CA ALA A 5 22.97 -17.05 2.42
C ALA A 5 22.63 -16.85 0.94
N SER A 6 23.53 -17.23 0.06
CA SER A 6 23.31 -17.31 -1.39
C SER A 6 22.54 -18.59 -1.69
N ALA A 7 21.28 -18.50 -2.11
CA ALA A 7 20.55 -19.62 -2.68
C ALA A 7 21.00 -19.83 -4.13
N ALA A 8 21.81 -20.86 -4.36
CA ALA A 8 22.18 -21.29 -5.70
C ALA A 8 21.01 -22.02 -6.35
N LEU A 9 20.42 -21.41 -7.40
CA LEU A 9 19.50 -22.11 -8.30
C LEU A 9 20.31 -23.07 -9.19
N GLY A 10 20.08 -24.37 -8.98
CA GLY A 10 20.66 -25.42 -9.80
C GLY A 10 20.15 -25.37 -11.24
N MET A 11 21.04 -25.25 -12.19
CA MET A 11 20.83 -25.39 -13.62
C MET A 11 20.62 -26.87 -13.95
N GLY A 12 19.38 -27.29 -14.20
CA GLY A 12 19.02 -28.64 -14.68
C GLY A 12 18.82 -28.63 -16.20
N LEU A 13 19.47 -29.54 -16.86
CA LEU A 13 19.65 -29.71 -18.31
C LEU A 13 18.38 -29.82 -19.13
N LEU A 14 18.46 -29.29 -20.33
CA LEU A 14 17.54 -29.35 -21.46
C LEU A 14 17.23 -30.80 -21.89
N LEU A 15 15.98 -31.19 -21.79
CA LEU A 15 15.38 -32.24 -22.61
C LEU A 15 14.23 -31.60 -23.38
N SER A 16 14.40 -31.56 -24.70
CA SER A 16 13.40 -31.12 -25.69
C SER A 16 12.24 -32.12 -25.74
N GLY A 17 11.31 -31.99 -24.81
CA GLY A 17 9.95 -32.51 -24.92
C GLY A 17 9.02 -31.32 -24.94
N CYS A 18 7.89 -31.37 -25.64
CA CYS A 18 6.82 -30.37 -25.53
C CYS A 18 6.45 -30.20 -24.05
N LYS A 19 7.14 -29.30 -23.35
CA LYS A 19 6.79 -28.98 -21.97
C LYS A 19 5.50 -28.17 -22.04
N SER A 20 4.40 -28.81 -21.65
CA SER A 20 3.20 -28.07 -21.30
C SER A 20 3.61 -26.94 -20.34
N ALA A 21 3.05 -25.75 -20.53
CA ALA A 21 3.28 -24.64 -19.62
C ALA A 21 3.08 -25.11 -18.16
N PRO A 22 3.95 -24.68 -17.22
CA PRO A 22 3.76 -25.06 -15.82
C PRO A 22 2.41 -24.58 -15.33
N GLU A 23 1.75 -25.38 -14.52
CA GLU A 23 0.47 -25.01 -13.94
C GLU A 23 0.62 -23.75 -13.07
N LEU A 24 -0.23 -22.75 -13.29
CA LEU A 24 -0.30 -21.56 -12.46
C LEU A 24 -1.38 -21.77 -11.39
N THR A 25 -0.98 -22.14 -10.18
CA THR A 25 -1.87 -22.28 -9.03
C THR A 25 -2.10 -20.93 -8.34
N ALA A 26 -3.15 -20.83 -7.50
CA ALA A 26 -3.42 -19.63 -6.69
C ALA A 26 -2.20 -19.23 -5.82
N ALA A 27 -1.50 -20.21 -5.23
CA ALA A 27 -0.31 -19.95 -4.42
C ALA A 27 0.85 -19.36 -5.25
N ASN A 28 1.11 -19.92 -6.44
CA ASN A 28 2.13 -19.40 -7.34
C ASN A 28 1.76 -18.00 -7.86
N ALA A 29 0.49 -17.79 -8.21
CA ALA A 29 -0.02 -16.49 -8.62
C ALA A 29 0.16 -15.43 -7.51
N GLN A 30 -0.16 -15.79 -6.26
CA GLN A 30 0.07 -14.91 -5.11
C GLN A 30 1.55 -14.54 -4.95
N ALA A 31 2.44 -15.51 -5.06
CA ALA A 31 3.88 -15.25 -4.96
C ALA A 31 4.38 -14.31 -6.06
N LEU A 32 3.90 -14.48 -7.30
CA LEU A 32 4.26 -13.61 -8.42
C LEU A 32 3.72 -12.19 -8.25
N ILE A 33 2.48 -12.02 -7.79
CA ILE A 33 1.90 -10.70 -7.49
C ILE A 33 2.70 -10.03 -6.37
N GLN A 34 3.00 -10.76 -5.29
CA GLN A 34 3.78 -10.21 -4.18
C GLN A 34 5.18 -9.81 -4.62
N ALA A 35 5.86 -10.64 -5.41
CA ALA A 35 7.18 -10.31 -5.95
C ALA A 35 7.16 -9.03 -6.81
N LYS A 36 6.07 -8.81 -7.58
CA LYS A 36 5.89 -7.56 -8.34
C LYS A 36 5.73 -6.34 -7.43
N TYR A 37 4.98 -6.46 -6.33
CA TYR A 37 4.88 -5.39 -5.34
C TYR A 37 6.21 -5.12 -4.65
N ASP A 38 6.91 -6.17 -4.23
CA ASP A 38 8.19 -6.06 -3.52
C ASP A 38 9.30 -5.46 -4.40
N ALA A 39 9.21 -5.65 -5.72
CA ALA A 39 10.12 -5.02 -6.70
C ALA A 39 9.76 -3.55 -7.00
N SER A 40 8.59 -3.08 -6.60
CA SER A 40 8.20 -1.68 -6.80
C SER A 40 8.89 -0.77 -5.78
N PRO A 41 9.17 0.50 -6.13
CA PRO A 41 9.72 1.46 -5.18
C PRO A 41 8.85 1.53 -3.93
N ALA A 42 9.49 1.61 -2.76
CA ALA A 42 8.78 1.78 -1.50
C ALA A 42 8.03 3.12 -1.51
N VAL A 43 6.73 3.07 -1.28
CA VAL A 43 5.85 4.24 -1.16
C VAL A 43 5.33 4.26 0.27
N GLY A 44 5.34 5.43 0.91
CA GLY A 44 4.76 5.58 2.24
C GLY A 44 3.27 5.22 2.25
N VAL A 45 2.78 4.72 3.38
CA VAL A 45 1.34 4.46 3.55
C VAL A 45 0.59 5.79 3.50
N ASP A 46 -0.35 5.93 2.56
CA ASP A 46 -1.22 7.09 2.44
C ASP A 46 -2.45 6.91 3.34
N ILE A 47 -2.67 7.86 4.23
CA ILE A 47 -3.79 7.84 5.18
C ILE A 47 -4.64 9.11 4.98
N THR A 48 -5.92 8.92 4.73
CA THR A 48 -6.91 9.99 4.76
C THR A 48 -7.27 10.31 6.21
N VAL A 49 -7.08 11.55 6.61
CA VAL A 49 -7.37 12.05 7.95
C VAL A 49 -8.67 12.86 7.89
N ASN A 50 -9.72 12.32 8.51
CA ASN A 50 -11.02 12.98 8.69
C ASN A 50 -11.10 13.69 10.06
N ASP A 51 -12.28 14.20 10.44
CA ASP A 51 -12.51 14.90 11.73
C ASP A 51 -12.03 14.08 12.95
N LEU A 52 -12.34 12.78 12.96
CA LEU A 52 -11.93 11.87 14.04
C LEU A 52 -10.39 11.70 14.05
N GLY A 53 -9.82 11.45 12.88
CA GLY A 53 -8.37 11.33 12.72
C GLY A 53 -7.63 12.61 13.08
N MET A 54 -8.23 13.79 12.83
CA MET A 54 -7.68 15.07 13.27
C MET A 54 -7.51 15.11 14.79
N GLN A 55 -8.54 14.74 15.55
CA GLN A 55 -8.50 14.70 17.02
C GLN A 55 -7.52 13.66 17.55
N GLN A 56 -7.50 12.47 16.93
CA GLN A 56 -6.55 11.41 17.28
C GLN A 56 -5.10 11.87 17.11
N GLY A 57 -4.78 12.55 16.03
CA GLY A 57 -3.42 13.03 15.78
C GLY A 57 -3.00 14.19 16.68
N VAL A 58 -3.95 15.06 17.11
CA VAL A 58 -3.68 16.05 18.18
C VAL A 58 -3.36 15.34 19.49
N THR A 59 -4.17 14.33 19.86
CA THR A 59 -3.92 13.54 21.09
C THR A 59 -2.57 12.83 21.03
N ALA A 60 -2.19 12.30 19.87
CA ALA A 60 -0.89 11.67 19.64
C ALA A 60 0.27 12.66 19.47
N LYS A 61 0.00 13.95 19.49
CA LYS A 61 0.97 15.05 19.29
C LYS A 61 1.66 15.01 17.92
N TYR A 62 1.00 14.51 16.89
CA TYR A 62 1.51 14.55 15.52
C TYR A 62 1.28 15.91 14.86
N TRP A 63 0.21 16.58 15.25
CA TRP A 63 -0.08 17.97 14.87
C TRP A 63 -0.76 18.70 16.01
N ASP A 64 -0.54 20.01 16.05
CA ASP A 64 -1.16 20.93 17.01
C ASP A 64 -2.00 21.95 16.28
N ARG A 65 -3.06 22.39 16.93
CA ARG A 65 -3.85 23.53 16.49
C ARG A 65 -3.01 24.80 16.62
N SER A 66 -2.55 25.34 15.51
CA SER A 66 -1.63 26.48 15.53
C SER A 66 -2.33 27.83 15.69
N ILE A 67 -3.50 27.99 15.07
CA ILE A 67 -4.30 29.22 15.16
C ILE A 67 -5.77 28.82 15.18
N GLY A 68 -6.49 29.22 16.25
CA GLY A 68 -7.94 29.20 16.28
C GLY A 68 -8.45 30.63 16.08
N TYR A 69 -9.28 30.85 15.08
CA TYR A 69 -9.96 32.14 15.00
C TYR A 69 -11.11 32.13 16.00
N PRO A 70 -11.14 33.06 16.98
CA PRO A 70 -12.26 33.18 17.88
C PRO A 70 -13.55 33.32 17.04
N ASN A 71 -14.56 32.53 17.33
CA ASN A 71 -15.85 32.53 16.64
C ASN A 71 -15.91 31.97 15.21
N LYS A 72 -14.90 31.21 14.75
CA LYS A 72 -14.96 30.47 13.47
C LYS A 72 -14.70 28.99 13.64
N PHE A 73 -15.46 28.15 12.90
CA PHE A 73 -15.35 26.70 12.92
C PHE A 73 -14.11 26.15 12.19
N TRP A 74 -13.17 27.00 11.80
CA TRP A 74 -11.95 26.65 11.06
C TRP A 74 -10.71 26.93 11.89
N ALA A 75 -9.72 26.10 11.70
CA ALA A 75 -8.44 26.21 12.36
C ALA A 75 -7.31 25.77 11.41
N ASP A 76 -6.14 26.34 11.62
CA ASP A 76 -4.95 25.80 11.04
C ASP A 76 -4.29 24.85 12.04
N PHE A 77 -3.86 23.69 11.56
CA PHE A 77 -3.08 22.73 12.32
C PHE A 77 -1.67 22.69 11.73
N LYS A 78 -0.69 22.43 12.56
CA LYS A 78 0.70 22.35 12.14
C LYS A 78 1.31 21.05 12.61
N LEU A 79 2.06 20.38 11.72
CA LEU A 79 2.84 19.21 12.11
C LEU A 79 3.84 19.60 13.20
N THR A 80 3.83 18.86 14.30
CA THR A 80 4.80 18.99 15.38
C THR A 80 6.16 18.44 14.96
N ALA A 81 7.19 18.61 15.79
CA ALA A 81 8.48 17.97 15.57
C ALA A 81 8.35 16.43 15.56
N GLU A 82 7.48 15.87 16.42
CA GLU A 82 7.22 14.42 16.46
C GLU A 82 6.42 13.97 15.22
N GLY A 83 5.41 14.74 14.82
CA GLY A 83 4.65 14.45 13.59
C GLY A 83 5.54 14.38 12.36
N LYS A 84 6.45 15.33 12.21
CA LYS A 84 7.40 15.38 11.07
C LYS A 84 8.36 14.19 10.99
N LYS A 85 8.58 13.47 12.09
CA LYS A 85 9.39 12.24 12.10
C LYS A 85 8.66 11.05 11.48
N VAL A 86 7.33 11.05 11.54
CA VAL A 86 6.51 9.88 11.19
C VAL A 86 5.60 10.09 9.98
N VAL A 87 5.25 11.34 9.65
CA VAL A 87 4.41 11.67 8.50
C VAL A 87 4.91 12.90 7.76
N LYS A 88 4.51 13.01 6.50
CA LYS A 88 4.52 14.24 5.70
C LYS A 88 3.16 14.47 5.07
N LEU A 89 2.80 15.72 4.83
CA LEU A 89 1.57 16.04 4.10
C LEU A 89 1.74 15.66 2.62
N ALA A 90 0.72 15.05 2.03
CA ALA A 90 0.75 14.68 0.61
C ALA A 90 0.89 15.90 -0.30
N GLY A 91 0.28 17.03 0.08
CA GLY A 91 0.42 18.33 -0.62
C GLY A 91 1.71 19.10 -0.32
N GLY A 92 2.60 18.55 0.52
CA GLY A 92 3.82 19.22 0.99
C GLY A 92 3.57 20.24 2.10
N GLY A 93 4.66 20.84 2.60
CA GLY A 93 4.59 21.77 3.72
C GLY A 93 4.35 21.09 5.07
N ASP A 94 3.95 21.88 6.07
CA ASP A 94 3.70 21.40 7.43
C ASP A 94 2.39 21.94 8.05
N THR A 95 1.61 22.69 7.29
CA THR A 95 0.38 23.34 7.75
C THR A 95 -0.84 22.78 7.05
N ILE A 96 -1.81 22.35 7.86
CA ILE A 96 -3.09 21.80 7.42
C ILE A 96 -4.14 22.90 7.63
N GLN A 97 -4.74 23.37 6.56
CA GLN A 97 -5.84 24.33 6.61
C GLN A 97 -7.16 23.56 6.73
N TRP A 98 -7.68 23.48 7.95
CA TRP A 98 -8.94 22.80 8.23
C TRP A 98 -10.09 23.78 8.05
N ARG A 99 -10.85 23.66 6.97
CA ARG A 99 -11.96 24.55 6.59
C ARG A 99 -13.27 23.77 6.54
N PRO A 100 -14.15 23.87 7.55
CA PRO A 100 -15.41 23.15 7.57
C PRO A 100 -16.43 23.67 6.54
N GLU A 101 -16.16 24.77 5.88
CA GLU A 101 -17.07 25.39 4.92
C GLU A 101 -17.21 24.63 3.60
N SER A 102 -16.23 23.84 3.22
CA SER A 102 -16.41 22.86 2.14
C SER A 102 -16.95 21.56 2.72
N LEU A 103 -18.25 21.37 2.67
CA LEU A 103 -18.90 20.13 3.08
C LEU A 103 -18.45 18.90 2.28
N ALA A 104 -17.71 19.10 1.19
CA ALA A 104 -17.27 18.05 0.28
C ALA A 104 -15.97 17.37 0.69
N ASP A 105 -15.02 18.06 1.35
CA ASP A 105 -13.67 17.53 1.64
C ASP A 105 -13.17 17.95 3.02
N LYS A 106 -13.75 17.34 4.06
CA LYS A 106 -13.21 17.45 5.43
C LYS A 106 -12.12 16.39 5.67
N SER A 107 -11.19 16.27 4.76
CA SER A 107 -10.09 15.34 4.91
C SER A 107 -8.82 15.89 4.27
N PHE A 108 -7.68 15.46 4.78
CA PHE A 108 -6.39 15.66 4.16
C PHE A 108 -5.61 14.35 4.16
N HIS A 109 -4.55 14.29 3.37
CA HIS A 109 -3.76 13.09 3.21
C HIS A 109 -2.40 13.24 3.86
N VAL A 110 -2.01 12.25 4.63
CA VAL A 110 -0.66 12.12 5.18
C VAL A 110 0.00 10.86 4.66
N LEU A 111 1.27 10.99 4.30
CA LEU A 111 2.12 9.85 3.94
C LEU A 111 2.96 9.46 5.16
N VAL A 112 2.83 8.22 5.60
CA VAL A 112 3.66 7.67 6.68
C VAL A 112 5.07 7.43 6.15
N THR A 113 6.07 8.02 6.80
CA THR A 113 7.47 7.98 6.34
C THR A 113 8.34 6.95 7.06
N THR A 114 7.83 6.35 8.13
CA THR A 114 8.56 5.33 8.90
C THR A 114 8.55 3.93 8.27
N VAL A 115 7.70 3.71 7.27
CA VAL A 115 7.61 2.43 6.55
C VAL A 115 8.44 2.53 5.28
N ALA A 116 9.60 1.88 5.28
CA ALA A 116 10.55 1.90 4.15
C ALA A 116 10.35 0.76 3.14
N THR A 117 9.43 -0.16 3.40
CA THR A 117 9.16 -1.33 2.55
C THR A 117 7.84 -1.20 1.82
N ASN A 118 7.67 -1.96 0.74
CA ASN A 118 6.37 -2.02 0.07
C ASN A 118 5.33 -2.58 1.05
N HIS A 119 4.30 -1.80 1.31
CA HIS A 119 3.23 -2.11 2.25
C HIS A 119 2.04 -2.83 1.59
N LEU A 120 2.07 -3.06 0.27
CA LEU A 120 1.01 -3.80 -0.43
C LEU A 120 1.19 -5.31 -0.27
N LYS A 121 0.12 -6.01 0.05
CA LYS A 121 0.07 -7.46 0.21
C LYS A 121 -1.02 -8.05 -0.68
N ALA A 122 -0.67 -9.09 -1.43
CA ALA A 122 -1.63 -9.90 -2.17
C ALA A 122 -2.25 -10.94 -1.24
N LYS A 123 -3.57 -10.93 -1.10
CA LYS A 123 -4.35 -11.87 -0.26
C LYS A 123 -5.49 -12.49 -1.05
N ASP A 124 -5.99 -13.62 -0.59
CA ASP A 124 -7.21 -14.28 -1.10
C ASP A 124 -7.20 -14.46 -2.63
N VAL A 125 -6.04 -14.79 -3.19
CA VAL A 125 -5.89 -15.00 -4.63
C VAL A 125 -6.71 -16.21 -5.05
N LYS A 126 -7.62 -16.02 -6.01
CA LYS A 126 -8.43 -17.08 -6.59
C LYS A 126 -7.63 -17.87 -7.61
N ASP A 127 -8.07 -19.10 -7.89
CA ASP A 127 -7.43 -19.91 -8.91
C ASP A 127 -7.43 -19.19 -10.24
N PRO A 128 -6.28 -19.11 -10.92
CA PRO A 128 -6.15 -18.44 -12.19
C PRO A 128 -7.03 -19.08 -13.26
N GLN A 129 -7.75 -18.26 -14.01
CA GLN A 129 -8.61 -18.66 -15.11
C GLN A 129 -7.92 -18.40 -16.45
N ASP A 130 -8.15 -19.28 -17.41
CA ASP A 130 -7.65 -19.11 -18.78
C ASP A 130 -8.36 -17.95 -19.47
N GLU A 131 -7.59 -17.14 -20.17
CA GLU A 131 -8.05 -16.00 -20.95
C GLU A 131 -7.67 -16.18 -22.42
N VAL A 132 -8.28 -15.36 -23.27
CA VAL A 132 -7.96 -15.36 -24.71
C VAL A 132 -6.49 -15.02 -24.96
N GLY A 133 -5.84 -15.72 -25.87
CA GLY A 133 -4.44 -15.45 -26.23
C GLY A 133 -3.38 -16.12 -25.34
N GLY A 134 -3.77 -17.15 -24.56
CA GLY A 134 -2.81 -17.95 -23.77
C GLY A 134 -2.32 -17.22 -22.50
N THR A 135 -3.07 -16.21 -22.08
CA THR A 135 -2.87 -15.56 -20.79
C THR A 135 -3.76 -16.18 -19.73
N LYS A 136 -3.50 -15.86 -18.45
CA LYS A 136 -4.38 -16.21 -17.33
C LYS A 136 -4.71 -14.97 -16.52
N SER A 137 -5.85 -14.97 -15.84
CA SER A 137 -6.21 -13.92 -14.89
C SER A 137 -6.56 -14.50 -13.52
N ALA A 138 -6.28 -13.76 -12.46
CA ALA A 138 -6.71 -14.10 -11.11
C ALA A 138 -7.21 -12.87 -10.36
N ILE A 139 -8.36 -13.02 -9.69
CA ILE A 139 -8.89 -12.02 -8.78
C ILE A 139 -8.22 -12.20 -7.42
N PHE A 140 -7.85 -11.10 -6.80
CA PHE A 140 -7.24 -11.12 -5.47
C PHE A 140 -7.63 -9.87 -4.67
N THR A 141 -7.30 -9.87 -3.38
CA THR A 141 -7.42 -8.71 -2.50
C THR A 141 -6.05 -8.06 -2.35
N GLU A 142 -5.89 -6.83 -2.86
CA GLU A 142 -4.78 -5.96 -2.52
C GLU A 142 -5.05 -5.38 -1.13
N ALA A 143 -4.16 -5.61 -0.18
CA ALA A 143 -4.29 -5.11 1.18
C ALA A 143 -3.10 -4.21 1.54
N VAL A 144 -3.38 -3.09 2.19
CA VAL A 144 -2.34 -2.21 2.76
C VAL A 144 -1.89 -2.80 4.09
N SER A 145 -0.61 -3.12 4.22
CA SER A 145 -0.03 -3.53 5.49
C SER A 145 0.28 -2.30 6.33
N LEU A 146 -0.17 -2.30 7.58
CA LEU A 146 0.16 -1.26 8.56
C LEU A 146 1.33 -1.67 9.48
N GLU A 147 2.07 -2.72 9.11
CA GLU A 147 3.26 -3.14 9.84
C GLU A 147 4.31 -2.03 9.85
N GLY A 148 4.83 -1.69 11.04
CA GLY A 148 5.78 -0.59 11.22
C GLY A 148 5.16 0.82 11.24
N VAL A 149 3.86 0.95 10.97
CA VAL A 149 3.13 2.21 11.14
C VAL A 149 2.92 2.46 12.63
N PRO A 150 3.17 3.68 13.15
CA PRO A 150 2.91 4.01 14.55
C PRO A 150 1.45 3.75 14.96
N PRO A 151 1.18 3.23 16.18
CA PRO A 151 -0.16 2.79 16.60
C PRO A 151 -1.26 3.84 16.39
N ALA A 152 -1.04 5.09 16.78
CA ALA A 152 -2.05 6.14 16.58
C ALA A 152 -2.35 6.43 15.10
N LEU A 153 -1.39 6.23 14.20
CA LEU A 153 -1.62 6.33 12.76
C LEU A 153 -2.35 5.09 12.21
N GLN A 154 -2.13 3.91 12.81
CA GLN A 154 -2.94 2.72 12.50
C GLN A 154 -4.41 2.95 12.85
N ASP A 155 -4.69 3.54 14.03
CA ASP A 155 -6.06 3.89 14.45
C ASP A 155 -6.70 4.86 13.45
N ILE A 156 -5.97 5.90 13.02
CA ILE A 156 -6.45 6.84 12.01
C ILE A 156 -6.70 6.14 10.67
N ALA A 157 -5.84 5.21 10.26
CA ALA A 157 -6.00 4.45 9.04
C ALA A 157 -7.25 3.56 9.03
N HIS A 158 -7.75 3.16 10.20
CA HIS A 158 -9.00 2.41 10.32
C HIS A 158 -10.26 3.29 10.33
N ASN A 159 -10.13 4.61 10.32
CA ASN A 159 -11.28 5.50 10.24
C ASN A 159 -11.99 5.39 8.89
N PRO A 160 -13.31 5.68 8.85
CA PRO A 160 -14.06 5.75 7.59
C PRO A 160 -13.41 6.69 6.59
N GLY A 161 -13.39 6.29 5.32
CA GLY A 161 -12.72 7.01 4.23
C GLY A 161 -11.41 6.39 3.79
N ASN A 162 -10.73 5.63 4.65
CA ASN A 162 -9.55 4.85 4.26
C ASN A 162 -9.94 3.51 3.64
N LYS A 163 -9.27 3.14 2.56
CA LYS A 163 -9.44 1.84 1.90
C LYS A 163 -8.18 1.01 2.14
N LEU A 164 -8.20 0.21 3.20
CA LEU A 164 -7.09 -0.69 3.52
C LEU A 164 -7.08 -1.98 2.69
N SER A 165 -8.09 -2.20 1.86
CA SER A 165 -8.11 -3.31 0.92
C SER A 165 -8.98 -2.99 -0.30
N THR A 166 -8.58 -3.54 -1.46
CA THR A 166 -9.27 -3.37 -2.74
C THR A 166 -9.22 -4.68 -3.52
N LYS A 167 -10.32 -5.03 -4.18
CA LYS A 167 -10.34 -6.14 -5.13
C LYS A 167 -9.61 -5.72 -6.40
N ARG A 168 -8.69 -6.59 -6.86
CA ARG A 168 -7.89 -6.39 -8.06
C ARG A 168 -7.92 -7.63 -8.94
N THR A 169 -7.54 -7.46 -10.20
CA THR A 169 -7.29 -8.56 -11.14
C THR A 169 -5.85 -8.49 -11.62
N ALA A 170 -5.11 -9.58 -11.46
CA ALA A 170 -3.79 -9.74 -12.06
C ALA A 170 -3.89 -10.53 -13.36
N THR A 171 -3.19 -10.08 -14.39
CA THR A 171 -3.03 -10.81 -15.66
C THR A 171 -1.64 -11.40 -15.72
N PHE A 172 -1.56 -12.66 -16.13
CA PHE A 172 -0.32 -13.41 -16.22
C PHE A 172 -0.07 -13.81 -17.69
N THR A 173 1.18 -13.70 -18.11
CA THR A 173 1.65 -14.08 -19.43
C THR A 173 2.80 -15.07 -19.29
N LEU A 174 2.83 -16.08 -20.14
CA LEU A 174 3.92 -17.04 -20.18
C LEU A 174 5.07 -16.46 -21.03
N VAL A 175 6.23 -16.26 -20.41
CA VAL A 175 7.44 -15.74 -21.05
C VAL A 175 8.56 -16.74 -20.80
N ASP A 176 9.16 -17.25 -21.84
CA ASP A 176 10.27 -18.23 -21.80
C ASP A 176 9.96 -19.46 -20.91
N GLY A 177 8.69 -19.89 -20.92
CA GLY A 177 8.23 -21.05 -20.13
C GLY A 177 7.97 -20.75 -18.65
N ALA A 178 7.98 -19.49 -18.23
CA ALA A 178 7.66 -19.07 -16.88
C ALA A 178 6.48 -18.07 -16.87
N TRP A 179 5.58 -18.18 -15.89
CA TRP A 179 4.52 -17.20 -15.69
C TRP A 179 5.07 -15.91 -15.07
N THR A 180 4.65 -14.79 -15.62
CA THR A 180 4.98 -13.44 -15.14
C THR A 180 3.71 -12.59 -15.02
N VAL A 181 3.67 -11.64 -14.07
CA VAL A 181 2.56 -10.67 -13.95
C VAL A 181 2.77 -9.57 -14.98
N SER A 182 1.91 -9.54 -16.02
CA SER A 182 1.93 -8.51 -17.06
C SER A 182 1.18 -7.24 -16.63
N ALA A 183 0.03 -7.38 -15.95
CA ALA A 183 -0.78 -6.25 -15.48
C ALA A 183 -1.44 -6.53 -14.12
N ILE A 184 -1.72 -5.47 -13.39
CA ILE A 184 -2.61 -5.45 -12.20
C ILE A 184 -3.59 -4.28 -12.41
N ASN A 185 -4.92 -4.59 -12.39
CA ASN A 185 -6.01 -3.64 -12.65
C ASN A 185 -6.98 -3.58 -11.46
#